data_4192c11d7672b572016e4f03a2adb8ba
#
_entry.id   4192c11d7672b572016e4f03a2adb8ba
#
_cell.length_a   1.000
_cell.length_b   1.000
_cell.length_c   1.000
_cell.angle_alpha   90.00
_cell.angle_beta   90.00
_cell.angle_gamma   90.00
#
_symmetry.space_group_name_H-M   'P 1'
#
loop_
_entity.id
_entity.type
_entity.pdbx_description
1 polymer ?
#
loop_
_entity_poly.entity_id
_entity_poly.type
_entity_poly.pdbx_seq_one_letter_code
_entity_poly.pdbx_strand_id
1 'polypeptide(L)'
;MTELERLQQAARFIRERLTLAPRIAIVLGSGMSEVLKDLEGAERLAWEQIPHFPRATVAGHAGEWIFGYLEKKPILLSRGRVHYYEGYSMAQIAFPIRLMKLLGIERAILTNAAGGINKDYKVGDFVLIRDHINTIPDNPLRGENLSELGPRFPNLLDAYSARWRAQAKEIARELGLGLHEGVYIATPGPMYETPAEIEAYRRWGADLVGMSTVPEVVAARHCGLEVLAISLVTNLAAGLGSDKLTHEEVLETTKRRENELARLLRELVKRL
;
A
#
# COMPACT_ATOMS: atom_id res chain seq x y z
N MET A 1 5.81 -5.45 -27.69
CA MET A 1 4.57 -5.20 -26.90
C MET A 1 4.88 -4.11 -25.90
N THR A 2 4.16 -3.02 -25.97
CA THR A 2 4.28 -1.85 -25.08
C THR A 2 3.74 -2.18 -23.67
N GLU A 3 4.03 -1.33 -22.70
CA GLU A 3 3.46 -1.49 -21.34
C GLU A 3 1.93 -1.35 -21.37
N LEU A 4 1.41 -0.40 -22.13
CA LEU A 4 -0.04 -0.21 -22.27
C LEU A 4 -0.73 -1.44 -22.87
N GLU A 5 -0.16 -2.07 -23.89
CA GLU A 5 -0.69 -3.32 -24.46
C GLU A 5 -0.72 -4.46 -23.44
N ARG A 6 0.31 -4.59 -22.59
CA ARG A 6 0.35 -5.58 -21.49
C ARG A 6 -0.75 -5.33 -20.48
N LEU A 7 -0.93 -4.08 -20.06
CA LEU A 7 -1.99 -3.66 -19.13
C LEU A 7 -3.38 -3.94 -19.72
N GLN A 8 -3.59 -3.63 -21.00
CA GLN A 8 -4.86 -3.89 -21.69
C GLN A 8 -5.17 -5.38 -21.80
N GLN A 9 -4.16 -6.23 -22.08
CA GLN A 9 -4.34 -7.68 -22.08
C GLN A 9 -4.74 -8.22 -20.70
N ALA A 10 -4.05 -7.77 -19.63
CA ALA A 10 -4.38 -8.14 -18.26
C ALA A 10 -5.79 -7.68 -17.87
N ALA A 11 -6.16 -6.44 -18.21
CA ALA A 11 -7.49 -5.90 -17.93
C ALA A 11 -8.60 -6.66 -18.65
N ARG A 12 -8.40 -7.02 -19.92
CA ARG A 12 -9.33 -7.84 -20.69
C ARG A 12 -9.50 -9.23 -20.07
N PHE A 13 -8.40 -9.90 -19.74
CA PHE A 13 -8.40 -11.20 -19.08
C PHE A 13 -9.24 -11.21 -17.80
N ILE A 14 -9.13 -10.16 -16.97
CA ILE A 14 -9.89 -10.04 -15.73
C ILE A 14 -11.37 -9.79 -16.03
N ARG A 15 -11.71 -8.85 -16.92
CA ARG A 15 -13.10 -8.52 -17.26
C ARG A 15 -13.88 -9.67 -17.88
N GLU A 16 -13.22 -10.57 -18.59
CA GLU A 16 -13.85 -11.77 -19.18
C GLU A 16 -14.20 -12.83 -18.12
N ARG A 17 -13.63 -12.74 -16.91
CA ARG A 17 -13.78 -13.73 -15.84
C ARG A 17 -14.59 -13.24 -14.66
N LEU A 18 -14.60 -11.93 -14.46
CA LEU A 18 -15.18 -11.31 -13.26
C LEU A 18 -16.28 -10.33 -13.68
N THR A 19 -17.41 -10.45 -13.01
CA THR A 19 -18.58 -9.57 -13.23
C THR A 19 -18.57 -8.34 -12.35
N LEU A 20 -17.83 -8.39 -11.22
CA LEU A 20 -17.73 -7.27 -10.27
C LEU A 20 -16.90 -6.12 -10.87
N ALA A 21 -17.42 -4.90 -10.73
CA ALA A 21 -16.76 -3.66 -11.15
C ALA A 21 -16.46 -2.79 -9.92
N PRO A 22 -15.42 -3.11 -9.12
CA PRO A 22 -15.08 -2.36 -7.93
C PRO A 22 -14.53 -0.98 -8.28
N ARG A 23 -14.83 0.02 -7.44
CA ARG A 23 -14.25 1.36 -7.49
C ARG A 23 -13.22 1.62 -6.39
N ILE A 24 -13.11 0.70 -5.44
CA ILE A 24 -12.21 0.78 -4.30
C ILE A 24 -11.27 -0.42 -4.35
N ALA A 25 -9.97 -0.16 -4.22
CA ALA A 25 -8.97 -1.20 -3.99
C ALA A 25 -8.34 -1.03 -2.61
N ILE A 26 -8.03 -2.17 -1.98
CA ILE A 26 -7.24 -2.22 -0.74
C ILE A 26 -6.01 -3.07 -1.02
N VAL A 27 -4.82 -2.52 -0.78
CA VAL A 27 -3.55 -3.24 -0.91
C VAL A 27 -3.02 -3.54 0.48
N LEU A 28 -2.92 -4.82 0.81
CA LEU A 28 -2.45 -5.28 2.12
C LEU A 28 -0.93 -5.43 2.13
N GLY A 29 -0.31 -4.93 3.19
CA GLY A 29 1.13 -5.03 3.45
C GLY A 29 1.56 -6.36 4.05
N SER A 30 2.86 -6.48 4.36
CA SER A 30 3.46 -7.67 4.97
C SER A 30 2.75 -8.06 6.26
N GLY A 31 2.45 -9.35 6.39
CA GLY A 31 1.74 -9.91 7.54
C GLY A 31 0.24 -9.60 7.61
N MET A 32 -0.31 -8.78 6.69
CA MET A 32 -1.71 -8.35 6.67
C MET A 32 -2.58 -9.17 5.72
N SER A 33 -2.06 -10.21 5.08
CA SER A 33 -2.78 -10.97 4.04
C SER A 33 -4.04 -11.66 4.53
N GLU A 34 -4.20 -11.86 5.83
CA GLU A 34 -5.39 -12.44 6.44
C GLU A 34 -6.47 -11.40 6.79
N VAL A 35 -6.11 -10.11 6.79
CA VAL A 35 -7.05 -9.02 7.02
C VAL A 35 -8.06 -8.97 5.87
N LEU A 36 -9.34 -9.00 6.19
CA LEU A 36 -10.44 -8.97 5.22
C LEU A 36 -10.46 -10.14 4.21
N LYS A 37 -9.83 -11.27 4.50
CA LYS A 37 -9.78 -12.44 3.61
C LYS A 37 -11.16 -13.00 3.25
N ASP A 38 -12.14 -12.79 4.10
CA ASP A 38 -13.50 -13.35 3.99
C ASP A 38 -14.47 -12.26 3.47
N LEU A 39 -14.34 -11.91 2.20
CA LEU A 39 -15.29 -11.02 1.52
C LEU A 39 -16.53 -11.81 1.09
N GLU A 40 -17.68 -11.19 1.17
CA GLU A 40 -18.94 -11.79 0.66
C GLU A 40 -18.89 -11.90 -0.87
N GLY A 41 -19.27 -13.07 -1.41
CA GLY A 41 -19.24 -13.33 -2.85
C GLY A 41 -17.83 -13.28 -3.45
N ALA A 42 -16.80 -13.67 -2.70
CA ALA A 42 -15.41 -13.56 -3.09
C ALA A 42 -15.05 -14.41 -4.31
N GLU A 43 -14.56 -13.76 -5.35
CA GLU A 43 -13.89 -14.37 -6.50
C GLU A 43 -12.39 -14.13 -6.37
N ARG A 44 -11.57 -15.20 -6.44
CA ARG A 44 -10.14 -15.15 -6.21
C ARG A 44 -9.38 -15.35 -7.52
N LEU A 45 -8.34 -14.56 -7.72
CA LEU A 45 -7.49 -14.61 -8.89
C LEU A 45 -6.02 -14.55 -8.47
N ALA A 46 -5.30 -15.67 -8.62
CA ALA A 46 -3.86 -15.70 -8.36
C ALA A 46 -3.13 -14.81 -9.36
N TRP A 47 -2.11 -14.08 -8.92
CA TRP A 47 -1.35 -13.15 -9.78
C TRP A 47 -0.70 -13.86 -10.97
N GLU A 48 -0.26 -15.11 -10.78
CA GLU A 48 0.34 -15.92 -11.85
C GLU A 48 -0.61 -16.24 -13.01
N GLN A 49 -1.91 -16.15 -12.77
CA GLN A 49 -2.94 -16.33 -13.79
C GLN A 49 -3.15 -15.06 -14.63
N ILE A 50 -2.82 -13.88 -14.06
CA ILE A 50 -3.01 -12.60 -14.74
C ILE A 50 -1.85 -12.38 -15.72
N PRO A 51 -2.09 -12.17 -17.00
CA PRO A 51 -1.02 -11.91 -17.97
C PRO A 51 -0.13 -10.75 -17.55
N HIS A 52 1.18 -10.93 -17.60
CA HIS A 52 2.21 -9.92 -17.31
C HIS A 52 2.28 -9.42 -15.87
N PHE A 53 1.45 -9.95 -14.98
CA PHE A 53 1.47 -9.54 -13.58
C PHE A 53 2.76 -10.03 -12.89
N PRO A 54 3.43 -9.20 -12.06
CA PRO A 54 4.61 -9.64 -11.32
C PRO A 54 4.24 -10.70 -10.26
N ARG A 55 5.16 -11.62 -9.99
CA ARG A 55 4.96 -12.70 -9.01
C ARG A 55 5.26 -12.20 -7.59
N ALA A 56 4.56 -12.71 -6.58
CA ALA A 56 4.94 -12.50 -5.20
C ALA A 56 6.13 -13.42 -4.85
N THR A 57 7.22 -12.85 -4.33
CA THR A 57 8.42 -13.61 -3.93
C THR A 57 8.71 -13.55 -2.43
N VAL A 58 8.07 -12.62 -1.72
CA VAL A 58 8.25 -12.41 -0.27
C VAL A 58 7.29 -13.27 0.53
N ALA A 59 7.81 -13.94 1.55
CA ALA A 59 7.00 -14.68 2.52
C ALA A 59 5.98 -13.74 3.21
N GLY A 60 4.72 -14.23 3.35
CA GLY A 60 3.64 -13.43 3.92
C GLY A 60 2.80 -12.65 2.90
N HIS A 61 3.16 -12.66 1.61
CA HIS A 61 2.33 -12.18 0.51
C HIS A 61 1.68 -13.37 -0.20
N ALA A 62 0.34 -13.43 -0.19
CA ALA A 62 -0.40 -14.52 -0.80
C ALA A 62 -0.36 -14.48 -2.35
N GLY A 63 -0.06 -13.34 -2.94
CA GLY A 63 0.04 -13.18 -4.39
C GLY A 63 -1.30 -13.39 -5.10
N GLU A 64 -2.39 -12.85 -4.57
CA GLU A 64 -3.71 -12.95 -5.18
C GLU A 64 -4.50 -11.65 -5.09
N TRP A 65 -5.42 -11.47 -6.00
CA TRP A 65 -6.48 -10.50 -5.95
C TRP A 65 -7.81 -11.19 -5.58
N ILE A 66 -8.57 -10.57 -4.68
CA ILE A 66 -9.91 -11.00 -4.32
C ILE A 66 -10.88 -9.90 -4.69
N PHE A 67 -11.87 -10.25 -5.49
CA PHE A 67 -12.99 -9.39 -5.83
C PHE A 67 -14.19 -9.86 -5.01
N GLY A 68 -14.85 -8.95 -4.30
CA GLY A 68 -15.96 -9.31 -3.44
C GLY A 68 -16.61 -8.09 -2.82
N TYR A 69 -17.56 -8.32 -1.93
CA TYR A 69 -18.25 -7.26 -1.23
C TYR A 69 -17.72 -7.09 0.18
N LEU A 70 -17.43 -5.86 0.57
CA LEU A 70 -17.16 -5.42 1.92
C LEU A 70 -18.18 -4.34 2.28
N GLU A 71 -18.95 -4.54 3.35
CA GLU A 71 -20.02 -3.60 3.74
C GLU A 71 -20.95 -3.27 2.55
N LYS A 72 -21.35 -4.27 1.78
CA LYS A 72 -22.19 -4.20 0.57
C LYS A 72 -21.60 -3.40 -0.60
N LYS A 73 -20.35 -3.00 -0.54
CA LYS A 73 -19.64 -2.31 -1.62
C LYS A 73 -18.68 -3.26 -2.34
N PRO A 74 -18.68 -3.28 -3.68
CA PRO A 74 -17.73 -4.09 -4.41
C PRO A 74 -16.34 -3.50 -4.26
N ILE A 75 -15.38 -4.33 -3.84
CA ILE A 75 -13.98 -3.97 -3.68
C ILE A 75 -13.06 -4.95 -4.39
N LEU A 76 -11.85 -4.48 -4.67
CA LEU A 76 -10.70 -5.29 -5.00
C LEU A 76 -9.74 -5.30 -3.80
N LEU A 77 -9.43 -6.49 -3.30
CA LEU A 77 -8.44 -6.69 -2.25
C LEU A 77 -7.18 -7.33 -2.86
N SER A 78 -6.03 -6.65 -2.76
CA SER A 78 -4.72 -7.22 -3.11
C SER A 78 -4.08 -7.80 -1.85
N ARG A 79 -3.92 -9.12 -1.80
CA ARG A 79 -3.25 -9.81 -0.69
C ARG A 79 -1.75 -9.88 -0.94
N GLY A 80 -1.12 -8.73 -0.78
CA GLY A 80 0.31 -8.53 -0.98
C GLY A 80 0.62 -7.44 -2.00
N ARG A 81 1.92 -7.23 -2.19
CA ARG A 81 2.52 -6.32 -3.16
C ARG A 81 3.89 -6.84 -3.58
N VAL A 82 4.46 -6.23 -4.62
CA VAL A 82 5.86 -6.44 -5.02
C VAL A 82 6.71 -5.24 -4.62
N HIS A 83 8.00 -5.46 -4.38
CA HIS A 83 8.90 -4.45 -3.85
C HIS A 83 10.12 -4.26 -4.75
N TYR A 84 10.77 -3.10 -4.60
CA TYR A 84 11.99 -2.76 -5.34
C TYR A 84 13.14 -3.72 -5.02
N TYR A 85 13.29 -4.10 -3.74
CA TYR A 85 14.34 -5.02 -3.30
C TYR A 85 14.19 -6.45 -3.84
N GLU A 86 13.03 -6.82 -4.37
CA GLU A 86 12.84 -8.11 -5.04
C GLU A 86 13.47 -8.15 -6.46
N GLY A 87 14.04 -7.03 -6.93
CA GLY A 87 14.64 -6.90 -8.25
C GLY A 87 13.68 -6.46 -9.35
N TYR A 88 12.45 -6.12 -9.00
CA TYR A 88 11.47 -5.61 -9.95
C TYR A 88 11.79 -4.18 -10.40
N SER A 89 11.59 -3.92 -11.69
CA SER A 89 11.63 -2.57 -12.22
C SER A 89 10.45 -1.74 -11.69
N MET A 90 10.59 -0.42 -11.69
CA MET A 90 9.50 0.47 -11.28
C MET A 90 8.23 0.32 -12.14
N ALA A 91 8.37 -0.02 -13.42
CA ALA A 91 7.23 -0.33 -14.28
C ALA A 91 6.46 -1.57 -13.77
N GLN A 92 7.16 -2.61 -13.33
CA GLN A 92 6.54 -3.81 -12.76
C GLN A 92 5.89 -3.53 -11.41
N ILE A 93 6.50 -2.69 -10.56
CA ILE A 93 5.92 -2.29 -9.27
C ILE A 93 4.65 -1.44 -9.47
N ALA A 94 4.64 -0.58 -10.48
CA ALA A 94 3.47 0.25 -10.83
C ALA A 94 2.38 -0.52 -11.56
N PHE A 95 2.68 -1.66 -12.18
CA PHE A 95 1.76 -2.44 -13.00
C PHE A 95 0.44 -2.78 -12.31
N PRO A 96 0.42 -3.29 -11.05
CA PRO A 96 -0.82 -3.56 -10.34
C PRO A 96 -1.71 -2.32 -10.20
N ILE A 97 -1.15 -1.18 -9.84
CA ILE A 97 -1.89 0.07 -9.66
C ILE A 97 -2.44 0.60 -10.98
N ARG A 98 -1.64 0.56 -12.06
CA ARG A 98 -2.08 0.93 -13.41
C ARG A 98 -3.19 0.02 -13.93
N LEU A 99 -3.09 -1.28 -13.63
CA LEU A 99 -4.12 -2.25 -13.96
C LEU A 99 -5.43 -1.99 -13.18
N MET A 100 -5.34 -1.65 -11.90
CA MET A 100 -6.49 -1.22 -11.09
C MET A 100 -7.21 -0.03 -11.75
N LYS A 101 -6.46 0.97 -12.24
CA LYS A 101 -7.04 2.10 -12.99
C LYS A 101 -7.83 1.64 -14.21
N LEU A 102 -7.26 0.76 -15.01
CA LEU A 102 -7.95 0.22 -16.20
C LEU A 102 -9.20 -0.59 -15.83
N LEU A 103 -9.24 -1.22 -14.66
CA LEU A 103 -10.41 -1.92 -14.15
C LEU A 103 -11.51 -0.99 -13.59
N GLY A 104 -11.26 0.31 -13.52
CA GLY A 104 -12.23 1.30 -13.05
C GLY A 104 -12.09 1.68 -11.58
N ILE A 105 -10.99 1.27 -10.92
CA ILE A 105 -10.70 1.73 -9.56
C ILE A 105 -10.46 3.24 -9.57
N GLU A 106 -11.11 3.92 -8.65
CA GLU A 106 -10.99 5.36 -8.43
C GLU A 106 -10.25 5.68 -7.14
N ARG A 107 -10.20 4.71 -6.21
CA ARG A 107 -9.75 4.88 -4.84
C ARG A 107 -8.89 3.72 -4.38
N ALA A 108 -7.75 4.03 -3.78
CA ALA A 108 -6.83 3.03 -3.24
C ALA A 108 -6.54 3.27 -1.76
N ILE A 109 -6.74 2.25 -0.93
CA ILE A 109 -6.27 2.21 0.44
C ILE A 109 -5.03 1.31 0.47
N LEU A 110 -3.88 1.88 0.82
CA LEU A 110 -2.61 1.15 0.90
C LEU A 110 -2.26 0.94 2.37
N THR A 111 -1.94 -0.28 2.75
CA THR A 111 -1.44 -0.56 4.11
C THR A 111 0.00 -1.06 4.04
N ASN A 112 0.80 -0.79 5.05
CA ASN A 112 2.16 -1.30 5.17
C ASN A 112 2.58 -1.51 6.63
N ALA A 113 3.62 -2.31 6.83
CA ALA A 113 4.41 -2.36 8.03
C ALA A 113 5.53 -1.30 7.92
N ALA A 114 5.84 -0.60 9.01
CA ALA A 114 6.86 0.44 9.02
C ALA A 114 7.62 0.47 10.36
N GLY A 115 8.89 0.87 10.30
CA GLY A 115 9.68 1.24 11.47
C GLY A 115 9.30 2.63 11.96
N GLY A 116 9.04 2.79 13.27
CA GLY A 116 8.76 4.07 13.90
C GLY A 116 10.03 4.88 14.12
N ILE A 117 10.15 6.07 13.52
CA ILE A 117 11.23 7.04 13.73
C ILE A 117 10.81 8.08 14.77
N ASN A 118 9.54 8.48 14.76
CA ASN A 118 9.00 9.42 15.73
C ASN A 118 8.97 8.77 17.12
N LYS A 119 9.56 9.45 18.11
CA LYS A 119 9.71 8.95 19.50
C LYS A 119 8.40 8.83 20.26
N ASP A 120 7.35 9.50 19.78
CA ASP A 120 6.01 9.44 20.39
C ASP A 120 5.23 8.20 19.93
N TYR A 121 5.72 7.48 18.90
CA TYR A 121 5.09 6.27 18.40
C TYR A 121 5.53 5.04 19.19
N LYS A 122 4.61 4.08 19.28
CA LYS A 122 4.82 2.78 19.92
C LYS A 122 4.59 1.66 18.93
N VAL A 123 5.23 0.53 19.16
CA VAL A 123 4.96 -0.71 18.42
C VAL A 123 3.48 -1.07 18.58
N GLY A 124 2.81 -1.25 17.45
CA GLY A 124 1.37 -1.47 17.34
C GLY A 124 0.56 -0.23 16.99
N ASP A 125 1.13 0.97 16.96
CA ASP A 125 0.39 2.17 16.57
C ASP A 125 0.03 2.16 15.08
N PHE A 126 -1.17 2.66 14.75
CA PHE A 126 -1.56 2.98 13.39
C PHE A 126 -1.22 4.45 13.08
N VAL A 127 -0.67 4.68 11.90
CA VAL A 127 -0.26 6.01 11.45
C VAL A 127 -0.79 6.24 10.03
N LEU A 128 -1.57 7.30 9.84
CA LEU A 128 -1.93 7.80 8.52
C LEU A 128 -0.72 8.47 7.88
N ILE A 129 -0.35 8.06 6.70
CA ILE A 129 0.69 8.74 5.93
C ILE A 129 0.06 10.03 5.38
N ARG A 130 0.62 11.18 5.78
CA ARG A 130 0.18 12.50 5.29
C ARG A 130 1.03 13.01 4.14
N ASP A 131 2.28 12.54 4.07
CA ASP A 131 3.27 12.91 3.05
C ASP A 131 4.41 11.88 3.02
N HIS A 132 5.30 11.96 2.05
CA HIS A 132 6.43 11.06 1.97
C HIS A 132 7.73 11.73 1.52
N ILE A 133 8.85 11.08 1.89
CA ILE A 133 10.19 11.32 1.36
C ILE A 133 10.58 10.06 0.58
N ASN A 134 10.99 10.21 -0.68
CA ASN A 134 11.41 9.07 -1.50
C ASN A 134 12.93 9.03 -1.65
N THR A 135 13.57 7.98 -1.15
CA THR A 135 15.01 7.72 -1.32
C THR A 135 15.29 6.52 -2.23
N ILE A 136 14.25 5.90 -2.79
CA ILE A 136 14.43 4.84 -3.79
C ILE A 136 15.00 5.48 -5.07
N PRO A 137 16.13 4.97 -5.61
CA PRO A 137 16.88 5.65 -6.68
C PRO A 137 16.26 5.48 -8.08
N ASP A 138 14.95 5.31 -8.14
CA ASP A 138 14.18 5.17 -9.39
C ASP A 138 12.75 5.72 -9.21
N ASN A 139 12.01 5.87 -10.32
CA ASN A 139 10.67 6.46 -10.33
C ASN A 139 9.76 5.73 -11.33
N PRO A 140 8.53 5.33 -10.96
CA PRO A 140 7.62 4.63 -11.86
C PRO A 140 7.18 5.44 -13.08
N LEU A 141 7.39 6.75 -13.09
CA LEU A 141 7.06 7.65 -14.20
C LEU A 141 8.27 7.99 -15.07
N ARG A 142 9.44 7.40 -14.79
CA ARG A 142 10.64 7.60 -15.60
C ARG A 142 10.47 6.89 -16.96
N GLY A 143 10.84 7.57 -18.03
CA GLY A 143 10.72 7.05 -19.39
C GLY A 143 9.56 7.68 -20.17
N GLU A 144 9.01 6.98 -21.14
CA GLU A 144 7.86 7.43 -21.92
C GLU A 144 6.60 7.53 -21.07
N ASN A 145 5.83 8.61 -21.26
CA ASN A 145 4.58 8.79 -20.52
C ASN A 145 3.44 7.95 -21.11
N LEU A 146 2.71 7.27 -20.27
CA LEU A 146 1.45 6.61 -20.63
C LEU A 146 0.31 7.64 -20.54
N SER A 147 0.16 8.45 -21.60
CA SER A 147 -0.76 9.61 -21.60
C SER A 147 -2.23 9.20 -21.42
N GLU A 148 -2.58 7.97 -21.76
CA GLU A 148 -3.90 7.37 -21.53
C GLU A 148 -4.22 7.16 -20.04
N LEU A 149 -3.18 7.07 -19.20
CA LEU A 149 -3.33 6.89 -17.77
C LEU A 149 -3.22 8.20 -16.99
N GLY A 150 -2.42 9.14 -17.48
CA GLY A 150 -2.26 10.41 -16.78
C GLY A 150 -1.25 11.37 -17.41
N PRO A 151 -1.10 12.58 -16.83
CA PRO A 151 -0.23 13.62 -17.34
C PRO A 151 1.25 13.30 -17.12
N ARG A 152 2.13 13.83 -17.98
CA ARG A 152 3.59 13.67 -17.83
C ARG A 152 4.12 14.14 -16.47
N PHE A 153 3.53 15.18 -15.90
CA PHE A 153 3.93 15.80 -14.66
C PHE A 153 2.74 15.87 -13.69
N PRO A 154 2.45 14.77 -12.95
CA PRO A 154 1.34 14.76 -12.00
C PRO A 154 1.66 15.63 -10.78
N ASN A 155 0.63 16.25 -10.23
CA ASN A 155 0.72 16.98 -8.97
C ASN A 155 0.60 16.02 -7.78
N LEU A 156 1.54 16.09 -6.83
CA LEU A 156 1.56 15.27 -5.62
C LEU A 156 1.28 16.06 -4.32
N LEU A 157 0.82 17.31 -4.40
CA LEU A 157 0.50 18.12 -3.21
C LEU A 157 -0.54 17.46 -2.30
N ASP A 158 -1.49 16.74 -2.89
CA ASP A 158 -2.48 15.92 -2.17
C ASP A 158 -2.28 14.44 -2.52
N ALA A 159 -1.03 13.95 -2.40
CA ALA A 159 -0.69 12.57 -2.68
C ALA A 159 -1.50 11.60 -1.80
N TYR A 160 -1.76 12.00 -0.58
CA TYR A 160 -2.59 11.29 0.40
C TYR A 160 -3.78 12.16 0.75
N SER A 161 -4.99 11.77 0.35
CA SER A 161 -6.21 12.56 0.46
C SER A 161 -6.45 13.13 1.87
N ALA A 162 -6.41 14.46 2.00
CA ALA A 162 -6.66 15.15 3.26
C ALA A 162 -8.08 14.86 3.76
N ARG A 163 -9.06 14.79 2.86
CA ARG A 163 -10.45 14.46 3.17
C ARG A 163 -10.55 13.06 3.81
N TRP A 164 -9.89 12.08 3.22
CA TRP A 164 -9.95 10.70 3.74
C TRP A 164 -9.19 10.53 5.04
N ARG A 165 -8.08 11.23 5.20
CA ARG A 165 -7.35 11.23 6.47
C ARG A 165 -8.20 11.82 7.60
N ALA A 166 -8.93 12.91 7.35
CA ALA A 166 -9.86 13.48 8.31
C ALA A 166 -10.98 12.48 8.70
N GLN A 167 -11.57 11.83 7.71
CA GLN A 167 -12.60 10.80 7.91
C GLN A 167 -12.05 9.59 8.67
N ALA A 168 -10.84 9.12 8.35
CA ALA A 168 -10.20 8.01 9.05
C ALA A 168 -9.95 8.32 10.54
N LYS A 169 -9.56 9.55 10.86
CA LYS A 169 -9.39 9.99 12.26
C LYS A 169 -10.71 9.99 13.04
N GLU A 170 -11.78 10.44 12.40
CA GLU A 170 -13.11 10.41 13.02
C GLU A 170 -13.55 8.97 13.31
N ILE A 171 -13.41 8.08 12.33
CA ILE A 171 -13.71 6.66 12.48
C ILE A 171 -12.87 6.03 13.60
N ALA A 172 -11.56 6.29 13.62
CA ALA A 172 -10.68 5.75 14.65
C ALA A 172 -11.12 6.21 16.05
N ARG A 173 -11.48 7.48 16.21
CA ARG A 173 -12.02 8.01 17.48
C ARG A 173 -13.29 7.29 17.90
N GLU A 174 -14.22 7.04 16.99
CA GLU A 174 -15.47 6.31 17.27
C GLU A 174 -15.20 4.84 17.65
N LEU A 175 -14.18 4.22 17.04
CA LEU A 175 -13.78 2.85 17.35
C LEU A 175 -12.91 2.73 18.61
N GLY A 176 -12.51 3.85 19.22
CA GLY A 176 -11.57 3.87 20.36
C GLY A 176 -10.14 3.46 19.95
N LEU A 177 -9.75 3.66 18.68
CA LEU A 177 -8.43 3.34 18.17
C LEU A 177 -7.53 4.57 18.17
N GLY A 178 -6.28 4.41 18.64
CA GLY A 178 -5.22 5.40 18.43
C GLY A 178 -4.84 5.45 16.94
N LEU A 179 -4.83 6.65 16.36
CA LEU A 179 -4.45 6.87 14.98
C LEU A 179 -3.67 8.17 14.86
N HIS A 180 -2.38 8.06 14.58
CA HIS A 180 -1.46 9.18 14.39
C HIS A 180 -1.45 9.66 12.92
N GLU A 181 -0.73 10.72 12.64
CA GLU A 181 -0.36 11.15 11.29
C GLU A 181 1.14 11.40 11.21
N GLY A 182 1.77 10.99 10.09
CA GLY A 182 3.21 11.14 9.93
C GLY A 182 3.68 11.18 8.49
N VAL A 183 4.95 11.51 8.33
CA VAL A 183 5.69 11.47 7.07
C VAL A 183 6.41 10.13 6.95
N TYR A 184 6.19 9.43 5.84
CA TYR A 184 6.82 8.15 5.55
C TYR A 184 8.05 8.34 4.64
N ILE A 185 9.20 7.80 5.04
CA ILE A 185 10.36 7.72 4.15
C ILE A 185 10.44 6.34 3.52
N ALA A 186 10.52 6.30 2.18
CA ALA A 186 10.70 5.06 1.44
C ALA A 186 12.19 4.82 1.15
N THR A 187 12.70 3.66 1.54
CA THR A 187 14.06 3.19 1.28
C THR A 187 14.06 2.02 0.30
N PRO A 188 15.15 1.78 -0.45
CA PRO A 188 15.19 0.68 -1.41
C PRO A 188 15.20 -0.71 -0.78
N GLY A 189 15.68 -0.88 0.47
CA GLY A 189 15.95 -2.19 1.05
C GLY A 189 17.05 -2.97 0.31
N PRO A 190 17.22 -4.29 0.55
CA PRO A 190 16.48 -5.15 1.50
C PRO A 190 16.96 -5.04 2.94
N MET A 191 18.08 -4.37 3.20
CA MET A 191 18.63 -4.21 4.54
C MET A 191 17.81 -3.18 5.34
N TYR A 192 17.72 -3.40 6.65
CA TYR A 192 17.27 -2.36 7.57
C TYR A 192 18.33 -1.24 7.66
N GLU A 193 17.89 -0.07 8.04
CA GLU A 193 18.70 1.14 8.14
C GLU A 193 19.71 1.06 9.29
N THR A 194 20.78 1.80 9.18
CA THR A 194 21.70 2.04 10.30
C THR A 194 21.13 3.11 11.25
N PRO A 195 21.56 3.18 12.53
CA PRO A 195 21.17 4.26 13.43
C PRO A 195 21.49 5.66 12.91
N ALA A 196 22.59 5.81 12.15
CA ALA A 196 22.98 7.09 11.56
C ALA A 196 22.03 7.51 10.42
N GLU A 197 21.58 6.57 9.58
CA GLU A 197 20.57 6.82 8.57
C GLU A 197 19.23 7.22 9.21
N ILE A 198 18.79 6.53 10.26
CA ILE A 198 17.57 6.87 10.98
C ILE A 198 17.63 8.27 11.58
N GLU A 199 18.76 8.66 12.18
CA GLU A 199 18.93 10.03 12.69
C GLU A 199 18.91 11.07 11.56
N ALA A 200 19.50 10.78 10.40
CA ALA A 200 19.40 11.64 9.23
C ALA A 200 17.96 11.79 8.74
N TYR A 201 17.21 10.68 8.62
CA TYR A 201 15.81 10.67 8.20
C TYR A 201 14.91 11.44 9.17
N ARG A 202 15.15 11.28 10.47
CA ARG A 202 14.45 12.05 11.51
C ARG A 202 14.67 13.56 11.33
N ARG A 203 15.92 13.98 11.02
CA ARG A 203 16.23 15.40 10.74
C ARG A 203 15.59 15.91 9.45
N TRP A 204 15.34 15.04 8.48
CA TRP A 204 14.59 15.38 7.27
C TRP A 204 13.08 15.48 7.52
N GLY A 205 12.62 15.11 8.72
CA GLY A 205 11.21 15.19 9.11
C GLY A 205 10.43 13.92 8.87
N ALA A 206 11.09 12.77 8.68
CA ALA A 206 10.43 11.47 8.59
C ALA A 206 9.98 10.98 9.98
N ASP A 207 8.76 10.47 10.05
CA ASP A 207 8.14 9.85 11.22
C ASP A 207 8.18 8.32 11.16
N LEU A 208 8.24 7.76 9.96
CA LEU A 208 8.19 6.32 9.65
C LEU A 208 9.18 5.98 8.54
N VAL A 209 9.68 4.75 8.55
CA VAL A 209 10.53 4.21 7.47
C VAL A 209 10.02 2.86 6.99
N GLY A 210 10.12 2.61 5.68
CA GLY A 210 9.84 1.32 5.09
C GLY A 210 10.24 1.23 3.62
N MET A 211 9.99 0.07 3.00
CA MET A 211 10.57 -0.29 1.70
C MET A 211 9.51 -0.45 0.59
N SER A 212 8.37 0.25 0.70
CA SER A 212 7.23 0.08 -0.21
C SER A 212 6.44 1.38 -0.42
N THR A 213 5.20 1.26 -0.86
CA THR A 213 4.12 2.26 -0.82
C THR A 213 4.32 3.47 -1.71
N VAL A 214 5.47 4.16 -1.64
CA VAL A 214 5.68 5.42 -2.40
C VAL A 214 5.63 5.22 -3.92
N PRO A 215 6.24 4.20 -4.52
CA PRO A 215 6.07 3.94 -5.96
C PRO A 215 4.62 3.69 -6.37
N GLU A 216 3.86 2.97 -5.52
CA GLU A 216 2.43 2.72 -5.74
C GLU A 216 1.62 4.02 -5.66
N VAL A 217 1.89 4.88 -4.66
CA VAL A 217 1.25 6.20 -4.53
C VAL A 217 1.53 7.08 -5.73
N VAL A 218 2.78 7.16 -6.18
CA VAL A 218 3.16 7.93 -7.38
C VAL A 218 2.42 7.44 -8.61
N ALA A 219 2.35 6.12 -8.82
CA ALA A 219 1.59 5.52 -9.92
C ALA A 219 0.07 5.78 -9.80
N ALA A 220 -0.49 5.65 -8.60
CA ALA A 220 -1.90 5.92 -8.32
C ALA A 220 -2.28 7.37 -8.61
N ARG A 221 -1.48 8.32 -8.15
CA ARG A 221 -1.71 9.76 -8.40
C ARG A 221 -1.54 10.13 -9.85
N HIS A 222 -0.57 9.54 -10.55
CA HIS A 222 -0.46 9.67 -12.00
C HIS A 222 -1.74 9.23 -12.70
N CYS A 223 -2.32 8.10 -12.30
CA CYS A 223 -3.57 7.57 -12.84
C CYS A 223 -4.84 8.29 -12.33
N GLY A 224 -4.73 9.31 -11.49
CA GLY A 224 -5.86 10.05 -10.93
C GLY A 224 -6.64 9.29 -9.85
N LEU A 225 -6.07 8.28 -9.21
CA LEU A 225 -6.68 7.61 -8.06
C LEU A 225 -6.55 8.50 -6.82
N GLU A 226 -7.59 8.52 -5.99
CA GLU A 226 -7.53 9.07 -4.65
C GLU A 226 -6.90 8.04 -3.70
N VAL A 227 -5.92 8.45 -2.89
CA VAL A 227 -5.13 7.52 -2.06
C VAL A 227 -5.26 7.83 -0.58
N LEU A 228 -5.46 6.79 0.23
CA LEU A 228 -5.23 6.77 1.67
C LEU A 228 -4.14 5.73 1.96
N ALA A 229 -3.18 6.06 2.82
CA ALA A 229 -2.19 5.07 3.26
C ALA A 229 -2.11 5.01 4.78
N ILE A 230 -2.06 3.78 5.31
CA ILE A 230 -2.02 3.47 6.73
C ILE A 230 -0.80 2.59 6.99
N SER A 231 0.09 3.05 7.85
CA SER A 231 1.20 2.26 8.37
C SER A 231 0.83 1.65 9.72
N LEU A 232 1.25 0.42 9.95
CA LEU A 232 1.35 -0.17 11.27
C LEU A 232 2.81 -0.08 11.71
N VAL A 233 3.07 0.54 12.85
CA VAL A 233 4.40 0.57 13.47
C VAL A 233 4.68 -0.84 14.01
N THR A 234 5.50 -1.61 13.31
CA THR A 234 5.80 -2.99 13.68
C THR A 234 7.02 -3.13 14.57
N ASN A 235 7.89 -2.15 14.52
CA ASN A 235 9.12 -2.05 15.31
C ASN A 235 9.48 -0.56 15.43
N LEU A 236 10.30 -0.20 16.40
CA LEU A 236 11.01 1.08 16.38
C LEU A 236 12.21 0.96 15.44
N ALA A 237 12.49 2.04 14.70
CA ALA A 237 13.60 2.08 13.75
C ALA A 237 14.96 1.88 14.43
N ALA A 238 15.99 1.53 13.66
CA ALA A 238 17.31 1.20 14.17
C ALA A 238 17.88 2.26 15.14
N GLY A 239 18.35 1.81 16.28
CA GLY A 239 18.89 2.69 17.35
C GLY A 239 17.83 3.36 18.23
N LEU A 240 16.53 3.12 18.02
CA LEU A 240 15.44 3.68 18.82
C LEU A 240 14.71 2.63 19.68
N GLY A 241 14.90 1.35 19.41
CA GLY A 241 14.24 0.24 20.08
C GLY A 241 15.18 -0.90 20.45
N SER A 242 14.72 -2.16 20.33
CA SER A 242 15.51 -3.35 20.60
C SER A 242 16.71 -3.48 19.64
N ASP A 243 17.75 -4.18 20.08
CA ASP A 243 18.99 -4.38 19.31
C ASP A 243 18.84 -5.32 18.10
N LYS A 244 17.68 -5.93 17.91
CA LYS A 244 17.40 -6.84 16.78
C LYS A 244 16.12 -6.41 16.09
N LEU A 245 16.23 -6.17 14.78
CA LEU A 245 15.10 -5.95 13.88
C LEU A 245 14.94 -7.22 13.03
N THR A 246 13.82 -7.92 13.19
CA THR A 246 13.54 -9.16 12.44
C THR A 246 12.21 -9.11 11.71
N HIS A 247 12.11 -9.88 10.64
CA HIS A 247 10.85 -9.99 9.90
C HIS A 247 9.77 -10.71 10.72
N GLU A 248 10.17 -11.60 11.63
CA GLU A 248 9.28 -12.30 12.55
C GLU A 248 8.55 -11.35 13.48
N GLU A 249 9.24 -10.34 14.05
CA GLU A 249 8.61 -9.29 14.88
C GLU A 249 7.55 -8.50 14.11
N VAL A 250 7.80 -8.24 12.81
CA VAL A 250 6.85 -7.59 11.93
C VAL A 250 5.56 -8.42 11.81
N LEU A 251 5.68 -9.72 11.55
CA LEU A 251 4.55 -10.63 11.41
C LEU A 251 3.75 -10.78 12.71
N GLU A 252 4.42 -10.93 13.84
CA GLU A 252 3.78 -11.05 15.16
C GLU A 252 2.99 -9.79 15.53
N THR A 253 3.59 -8.62 15.35
CA THR A 253 2.93 -7.34 15.64
C THR A 253 1.72 -7.15 14.75
N THR A 254 1.84 -7.48 13.46
CA THR A 254 0.73 -7.37 12.51
C THR A 254 -0.42 -8.28 12.92
N LYS A 255 -0.13 -9.54 13.28
CA LYS A 255 -1.13 -10.50 13.74
C LYS A 255 -1.89 -10.01 14.98
N ARG A 256 -1.19 -9.38 15.92
CA ARG A 256 -1.84 -8.82 17.14
C ARG A 256 -2.82 -7.68 16.83
N ARG A 257 -2.60 -6.92 15.75
CA ARG A 257 -3.38 -5.74 15.39
C ARG A 257 -4.32 -5.93 14.20
N GLU A 258 -4.39 -7.14 13.64
CA GLU A 258 -5.18 -7.41 12.43
C GLU A 258 -6.68 -7.12 12.58
N ASN A 259 -7.25 -7.43 13.75
CA ASN A 259 -8.68 -7.21 13.99
C ASN A 259 -9.04 -5.72 14.05
N GLU A 260 -8.19 -4.90 14.66
CA GLU A 260 -8.40 -3.46 14.70
C GLU A 260 -8.24 -2.84 13.32
N LEU A 261 -7.23 -3.29 12.55
CA LEU A 261 -7.06 -2.85 11.17
C LEU A 261 -8.28 -3.23 10.32
N ALA A 262 -8.77 -4.47 10.45
CA ALA A 262 -9.96 -4.93 9.73
C ALA A 262 -11.20 -4.08 10.07
N ARG A 263 -11.41 -3.75 11.36
CA ARG A 263 -12.51 -2.88 11.79
C ARG A 263 -12.39 -1.48 11.19
N LEU A 264 -11.19 -0.90 11.21
CA LEU A 264 -10.92 0.41 10.63
C LEU A 264 -11.19 0.42 9.11
N LEU A 265 -10.69 -0.58 8.39
CA LEU A 265 -10.89 -0.70 6.94
C LEU A 265 -12.36 -0.91 6.57
N ARG A 266 -13.11 -1.73 7.34
CA ARG A 266 -14.55 -1.92 7.13
C ARG A 266 -15.33 -0.61 7.26
N GLU A 267 -15.13 0.13 8.35
CA GLU A 267 -15.80 1.41 8.56
C GLU A 267 -15.38 2.47 7.52
N LEU A 268 -14.11 2.46 7.09
CA LEU A 268 -13.66 3.31 5.98
C LEU A 268 -14.43 2.99 4.70
N VAL A 269 -14.48 1.72 4.28
CA VAL A 269 -15.20 1.32 3.06
C VAL A 269 -16.69 1.63 3.17
N LYS A 270 -17.31 1.40 4.32
CA LYS A 270 -18.73 1.67 4.56
C LYS A 270 -19.11 3.14 4.31
N ARG A 271 -18.20 4.09 4.62
CA ARG A 271 -18.44 5.53 4.49
C ARG A 271 -17.97 6.13 3.16
N LEU A 272 -17.32 5.34 2.32
CA LEU A 272 -16.89 5.75 0.98
C LEU A 272 -17.97 5.56 -0.06
#